data_c8a76fc7da835b574e96ac8fcacac369
#
_entry.id   c8a76fc7da835b574e96ac8fcacac369
#
_cell.length_a   1.000
_cell.length_b   1.000
_cell.length_c   1.000
_cell.angle_alpha   90.00
_cell.angle_beta   90.00
_cell.angle_gamma   90.00
#
_symmetry.space_group_name_H-M   'P 1'
#
loop_
_entity.id
_entity.type
_entity.pdbx_description
1 polymer ?
#
loop_
_entity_poly.entity_id
_entity_poly.type
_entity_poly.pdbx_seq_one_letter_code
_entity_poly.pdbx_strand_id
1 'polypeptide(L)'
;MKISSLNFKNNLRENAVLSLIHGKETILKIEVKDFLTKDFADQGYDETIIFEANESDGLLSAIQNNLGGGLFGSQIIIKVVHSEGRFPKDLSEILEKIDLDNMSNIKIIIDSISESISSNTKWIKDNKEYVQIIECKKLKPLDEKKWLRDKLNFLDKTSADKVAKHLFELNSSNLVAHRNDIETLKILHSAEIDSVSLENSISSSIHAPYELEDCLLNLNEKKSIKILRQIKQNDPNSLALVIWVLDKLISTSLMAKKSASPKRYLENTKMWNSKISLYLSFIKKMESNLLNLSKDIFEIEKTFKGIKRLDAWKEVERLIIRICTS
;
A
#
# COMPACT_ATOMS: atom_id res chain seq x y z
N MET A 1 25.83 -6.41 -5.98
CA MET A 1 24.93 -7.35 -5.26
C MET A 1 23.57 -6.67 -5.08
N LYS A 2 22.47 -7.37 -5.30
CA LYS A 2 21.12 -6.81 -5.04
C LYS A 2 20.78 -7.00 -3.58
N ILE A 3 20.28 -5.97 -2.94
CA ILE A 3 19.92 -5.94 -1.53
C ILE A 3 18.38 -5.82 -1.46
N SER A 4 17.74 -6.65 -0.64
CA SER A 4 16.30 -6.51 -0.38
C SER A 4 16.03 -5.31 0.52
N SER A 5 14.97 -4.55 0.21
CA SER A 5 14.52 -3.42 1.04
C SER A 5 14.16 -3.78 2.50
N LEU A 6 13.89 -5.04 2.80
CA LEU A 6 13.65 -5.49 4.17
C LEU A 6 14.91 -5.59 5.03
N ASN A 7 16.05 -5.85 4.40
CA ASN A 7 17.31 -6.11 5.10
C ASN A 7 18.41 -5.10 4.71
N PHE A 8 18.06 -4.01 4.03
CA PHE A 8 19.03 -3.09 3.46
C PHE A 8 19.90 -2.45 4.52
N LYS A 9 19.36 -2.04 5.66
CA LYS A 9 20.10 -1.38 6.75
C LYS A 9 21.34 -2.15 7.20
N ASN A 10 21.24 -3.48 7.25
CA ASN A 10 22.34 -4.35 7.70
C ASN A 10 23.28 -4.78 6.57
N ASN A 11 22.97 -4.39 5.32
CA ASN A 11 23.70 -4.82 4.14
C ASN A 11 24.16 -3.64 3.26
N LEU A 12 24.08 -2.41 3.78
CA LEU A 12 24.61 -1.24 3.09
C LEU A 12 26.13 -1.36 2.98
N ARG A 13 26.66 -0.84 1.89
CA ARG A 13 28.11 -0.79 1.64
C ARG A 13 28.63 0.56 2.07
N GLU A 14 29.65 0.58 2.90
CA GLU A 14 30.29 1.81 3.38
C GLU A 14 30.85 2.65 2.23
N ASN A 15 31.43 2.00 1.22
CA ASN A 15 32.02 2.66 0.06
C ASN A 15 31.02 3.00 -1.05
N ALA A 16 29.72 2.77 -0.85
CA ALA A 16 28.74 3.07 -1.88
C ALA A 16 28.62 4.58 -2.11
N VAL A 17 28.88 4.99 -3.34
CA VAL A 17 28.68 6.34 -3.85
C VAL A 17 27.29 6.45 -4.49
N LEU A 18 26.86 5.40 -5.21
CA LEU A 18 25.60 5.36 -5.93
C LEU A 18 24.67 4.29 -5.35
N SER A 19 23.48 4.71 -4.95
CA SER A 19 22.39 3.86 -4.47
C SER A 19 21.26 3.84 -5.48
N LEU A 20 21.07 2.72 -6.17
CA LEU A 20 19.96 2.52 -7.11
C LEU A 20 18.81 1.82 -6.41
N ILE A 21 17.72 2.51 -6.22
CA ILE A 21 16.47 1.99 -5.65
C ILE A 21 15.51 1.69 -6.79
N HIS A 22 15.02 0.45 -6.89
CA HIS A 22 14.09 0.10 -7.96
C HIS A 22 12.96 -0.81 -7.48
N GLY A 23 11.86 -0.83 -8.24
CA GLY A 23 10.66 -1.61 -7.94
C GLY A 23 9.41 -0.76 -7.83
N LYS A 24 8.26 -1.42 -7.70
CA LYS A 24 6.93 -0.77 -7.66
C LYS A 24 6.40 -0.49 -6.27
N GLU A 25 7.04 -1.01 -5.21
CA GLU A 25 6.53 -0.82 -3.86
C GLU A 25 6.95 0.54 -3.29
N THR A 26 6.04 1.49 -3.42
CA THR A 26 6.29 2.91 -3.09
C THR A 26 6.69 3.12 -1.64
N ILE A 27 6.04 2.45 -0.69
CA ILE A 27 6.34 2.62 0.75
C ILE A 27 7.77 2.19 1.06
N LEU A 28 8.19 1.05 0.53
CA LEU A 28 9.56 0.57 0.74
C LEU A 28 10.61 1.49 0.08
N LYS A 29 10.30 2.07 -1.08
CA LYS A 29 11.19 3.06 -1.72
C LYS A 29 11.31 4.33 -0.90
N ILE A 30 10.21 4.83 -0.34
CA ILE A 30 10.22 6.00 0.56
C ILE A 30 11.10 5.69 1.79
N GLU A 31 10.90 4.56 2.45
CA GLU A 31 11.67 4.17 3.63
C GLU A 31 13.17 4.07 3.36
N VAL A 32 13.55 3.50 2.22
CA VAL A 32 14.95 3.40 1.81
C VAL A 32 15.53 4.78 1.52
N LYS A 33 14.81 5.64 0.80
CA LYS A 33 15.25 7.01 0.49
C LYS A 33 15.44 7.85 1.75
N ASP A 34 14.46 7.82 2.65
CA ASP A 34 14.49 8.57 3.90
C ASP A 34 15.68 8.15 4.76
N PHE A 35 15.90 6.82 4.86
CA PHE A 35 17.03 6.29 5.60
C PHE A 35 18.38 6.72 4.98
N LEU A 36 18.55 6.52 3.67
CA LEU A 36 19.82 6.88 2.99
C LEU A 36 20.09 8.39 3.07
N THR A 37 19.04 9.21 2.92
CA THR A 37 19.19 10.67 3.03
C THR A 37 19.65 11.07 4.44
N LYS A 38 19.05 10.45 5.47
CA LYS A 38 19.44 10.71 6.85
C LYS A 38 20.86 10.19 7.14
N ASP A 39 21.18 8.98 6.72
CA ASP A 39 22.50 8.37 6.90
C ASP A 39 23.60 9.20 6.25
N PHE A 40 23.36 9.74 5.06
CA PHE A 40 24.29 10.63 4.38
C PHE A 40 24.38 12.00 5.05
N ALA A 41 23.27 12.55 5.54
CA ALA A 41 23.29 13.79 6.32
C ALA A 41 24.11 13.62 7.62
N ASP A 42 23.97 12.50 8.30
CA ASP A 42 24.77 12.15 9.50
C ASP A 42 26.28 12.00 9.17
N GLN A 43 26.63 11.75 7.90
CA GLN A 43 28.00 11.73 7.36
C GLN A 43 28.49 13.11 6.87
N GLY A 44 27.67 14.16 6.95
CA GLY A 44 28.02 15.53 6.57
C GLY A 44 27.60 15.96 5.17
N TYR A 45 26.76 15.18 4.48
CA TYR A 45 26.19 15.56 3.19
C TYR A 45 24.93 16.41 3.40
N ASP A 46 25.09 17.71 3.49
CA ASP A 46 24.02 18.64 3.91
C ASP A 46 23.19 19.21 2.76
N GLU A 47 23.74 19.24 1.55
CA GLU A 47 23.06 19.79 0.38
C GLU A 47 22.43 18.67 -0.46
N THR A 48 21.19 18.91 -0.93
CA THR A 48 20.49 17.98 -1.81
C THR A 48 20.07 18.66 -3.11
N ILE A 49 20.46 18.07 -4.24
CA ILE A 49 20.04 18.51 -5.58
C ILE A 49 19.18 17.38 -6.19
N ILE A 50 18.06 17.75 -6.82
CA ILE A 50 17.11 16.78 -7.39
C ILE A 50 17.03 16.98 -8.89
N PHE A 51 17.11 15.89 -9.66
CA PHE A 51 16.95 15.86 -11.10
C PHE A 51 15.90 14.83 -11.50
N GLU A 52 15.15 15.12 -12.56
CA GLU A 52 14.42 14.08 -13.28
C GLU A 52 15.40 13.28 -14.17
N ALA A 53 15.09 12.01 -14.39
CA ALA A 53 15.97 11.09 -15.12
C ALA A 53 16.24 11.47 -16.59
N ASN A 54 15.45 12.38 -17.17
CA ASN A 54 15.60 12.96 -18.51
C ASN A 54 16.45 14.25 -18.53
N GLU A 55 16.83 14.80 -17.37
CA GLU A 55 17.66 16.00 -17.25
C GLU A 55 19.16 15.67 -17.21
N SER A 56 19.60 14.88 -18.17
CA SER A 56 20.94 14.29 -18.20
C SER A 56 22.07 15.32 -18.25
N ASP A 57 21.91 16.42 -19.00
CA ASP A 57 22.94 17.46 -19.09
C ASP A 57 23.10 18.24 -17.78
N GLY A 58 21.97 18.51 -17.08
CA GLY A 58 21.99 19.13 -15.77
C GLY A 58 22.67 18.27 -14.71
N LEU A 59 22.40 16.97 -14.72
CA LEU A 59 23.02 16.00 -13.86
C LEU A 59 24.54 15.93 -14.07
N LEU A 60 25.00 15.83 -15.32
CA LEU A 60 26.41 15.78 -15.65
C LEU A 60 27.15 17.06 -15.21
N SER A 61 26.55 18.23 -15.47
CA SER A 61 27.07 19.51 -15.03
C SER A 61 27.16 19.62 -13.51
N ALA A 62 26.13 19.19 -12.80
CA ALA A 62 26.14 19.17 -11.33
C ALA A 62 27.25 18.28 -10.75
N ILE A 63 27.45 17.09 -11.33
CA ILE A 63 28.53 16.21 -10.94
C ILE A 63 29.89 16.87 -11.18
N GLN A 64 30.12 17.40 -12.39
CA GLN A 64 31.40 18.01 -12.77
C GLN A 64 31.74 19.25 -11.92
N ASN A 65 30.77 20.09 -11.65
CA ASN A 65 30.98 21.32 -10.85
C ASN A 65 31.30 21.03 -9.38
N ASN A 66 30.91 19.85 -8.88
CA ASN A 66 31.13 19.44 -7.50
C ASN A 66 32.27 18.41 -7.35
N LEU A 67 32.84 17.89 -8.46
CA LEU A 67 34.01 17.02 -8.41
C LEU A 67 35.23 17.81 -7.90
N GLY A 68 35.88 17.27 -6.90
CA GLY A 68 37.15 17.79 -6.40
C GLY A 68 37.06 18.84 -5.29
N GLY A 69 35.84 19.08 -4.74
CA GLY A 69 35.59 19.89 -3.55
C GLY A 69 36.63 21.02 -3.34
N GLY A 70 36.30 22.27 -3.68
CA GLY A 70 37.18 23.39 -3.37
C GLY A 70 37.50 23.44 -1.87
N LEU A 71 38.32 24.40 -1.42
CA LEU A 71 38.72 24.60 0.00
C LEU A 71 37.55 24.68 1.00
N PHE A 72 36.28 24.78 0.48
CA PHE A 72 35.01 24.76 1.20
C PHE A 72 34.02 23.80 0.52
N GLY A 73 34.48 22.70 -0.10
CA GLY A 73 33.65 21.79 -0.89
C GLY A 73 32.50 21.25 -0.06
N SER A 74 31.27 21.63 -0.42
CA SER A 74 30.07 21.07 0.16
C SER A 74 29.97 19.59 -0.21
N GLN A 75 29.59 18.76 0.75
CA GLN A 75 29.22 17.37 0.51
C GLN A 75 27.76 17.35 0.07
N ILE A 76 27.49 16.80 -1.10
CA ILE A 76 26.16 16.87 -1.72
C ILE A 76 25.54 15.50 -1.95
N ILE A 77 24.21 15.46 -1.85
CA ILE A 77 23.38 14.34 -2.26
C ILE A 77 22.70 14.69 -3.58
N ILE A 78 22.94 13.93 -4.62
CA ILE A 78 22.22 14.04 -5.90
C ILE A 78 21.12 12.99 -5.94
N LYS A 79 19.87 13.43 -6.04
CA LYS A 79 18.71 12.54 -6.18
C LYS A 79 18.22 12.59 -7.62
N VAL A 80 18.13 11.42 -8.27
CA VAL A 80 17.60 11.28 -9.63
C VAL A 80 16.29 10.50 -9.55
N VAL A 81 15.22 11.08 -10.08
CA VAL A 81 13.88 10.50 -10.09
C VAL A 81 13.55 9.97 -11.48
N HIS A 82 13.30 8.68 -11.59
CA HIS A 82 12.81 8.03 -12.80
C HIS A 82 11.40 7.51 -12.54
N SER A 83 10.40 8.30 -12.99
CA SER A 83 8.97 8.13 -12.67
C SER A 83 8.19 7.36 -13.73
N GLU A 84 8.71 7.21 -14.97
CA GLU A 84 7.98 6.56 -16.06
C GLU A 84 8.89 5.92 -17.11
N GLY A 85 8.35 4.94 -17.82
CA GLY A 85 8.99 4.34 -18.96
C GLY A 85 10.14 3.36 -18.63
N ARG A 86 11.01 3.19 -19.62
CA ARG A 86 12.24 2.40 -19.48
C ARG A 86 13.35 3.26 -18.90
N PHE A 87 14.28 2.65 -18.20
CA PHE A 87 15.45 3.35 -17.68
C PHE A 87 16.17 4.08 -18.83
N PRO A 88 16.37 5.42 -18.72
CA PRO A 88 16.87 6.24 -19.84
C PRO A 88 18.26 5.82 -20.28
N LYS A 89 18.48 5.81 -21.61
CA LYS A 89 19.79 5.50 -22.18
C LYS A 89 20.82 6.57 -21.85
N ASP A 90 20.42 7.85 -21.98
CA ASP A 90 21.29 9.00 -21.70
C ASP A 90 21.79 8.97 -20.27
N LEU A 91 20.91 8.67 -19.29
CA LEU A 91 21.31 8.46 -17.91
C LEU A 91 22.31 7.31 -17.77
N SER A 92 22.06 6.18 -18.46
CA SER A 92 23.02 5.05 -18.45
C SER A 92 24.37 5.42 -19.02
N GLU A 93 24.41 6.20 -20.10
CA GLU A 93 25.65 6.67 -20.74
C GLU A 93 26.43 7.63 -19.84
N ILE A 94 25.75 8.49 -19.09
CA ILE A 94 26.37 9.34 -18.08
C ILE A 94 26.99 8.47 -16.99
N LEU A 95 26.22 7.52 -16.45
CA LEU A 95 26.69 6.60 -15.39
C LEU A 95 27.85 5.69 -15.84
N GLU A 96 28.04 5.49 -17.14
CA GLU A 96 29.23 4.81 -17.70
C GLU A 96 30.47 5.71 -17.77
N LYS A 97 30.28 7.03 -17.91
CA LYS A 97 31.37 8.01 -18.09
C LYS A 97 31.88 8.60 -16.79
N ILE A 98 31.09 8.57 -15.72
CA ILE A 98 31.50 9.12 -14.43
C ILE A 98 32.42 8.14 -13.67
N ASP A 99 33.42 8.70 -13.05
CA ASP A 99 34.37 7.96 -12.22
C ASP A 99 33.92 8.02 -10.75
N LEU A 100 33.17 6.98 -10.32
CA LEU A 100 32.62 6.90 -8.96
C LEU A 100 33.71 6.77 -7.88
N ASP A 101 34.88 6.29 -8.21
CA ASP A 101 36.03 6.17 -7.27
C ASP A 101 36.50 7.55 -6.76
N ASN A 102 36.46 8.54 -7.64
CA ASN A 102 36.89 9.89 -7.33
C ASN A 102 35.80 10.81 -6.75
N MET A 103 34.60 10.25 -6.37
CA MET A 103 33.47 11.01 -5.84
C MET A 103 33.37 10.92 -4.32
N SER A 104 34.38 11.41 -3.59
CA SER A 104 34.35 11.37 -2.12
C SER A 104 33.35 12.33 -1.47
N ASN A 105 32.97 13.39 -2.18
CA ASN A 105 32.07 14.45 -1.69
C ASN A 105 30.67 14.42 -2.33
N ILE A 106 30.34 13.38 -3.12
CA ILE A 106 29.04 13.25 -3.79
C ILE A 106 28.44 11.89 -3.46
N LYS A 107 27.18 11.87 -3.04
CA LYS A 107 26.35 10.65 -2.96
C LYS A 107 25.20 10.74 -3.97
N ILE A 108 24.95 9.67 -4.70
CA ILE A 108 23.88 9.62 -5.73
C ILE A 108 22.82 8.63 -5.31
N ILE A 109 21.56 9.06 -5.27
CA ILE A 109 20.39 8.21 -5.04
C ILE A 109 19.52 8.22 -6.31
N ILE A 110 19.39 7.09 -6.98
CA ILE A 110 18.49 6.95 -8.13
C ILE A 110 17.23 6.20 -7.68
N ASP A 111 16.08 6.87 -7.74
CA ASP A 111 14.77 6.26 -7.49
C ASP A 111 14.11 5.88 -8.81
N SER A 112 14.10 4.60 -9.15
CA SER A 112 13.55 4.11 -10.42
C SER A 112 12.26 3.31 -10.23
N ILE A 113 11.27 3.56 -11.11
CA ILE A 113 10.04 2.76 -11.19
C ILE A 113 10.25 1.40 -11.87
N SER A 114 11.40 1.17 -12.50
CA SER A 114 11.69 -0.08 -13.19
C SER A 114 11.54 -1.29 -12.27
N GLU A 115 10.80 -2.31 -12.70
CA GLU A 115 10.59 -3.53 -11.89
C GLU A 115 11.87 -4.35 -11.75
N SER A 116 12.71 -4.34 -12.78
CA SER A 116 13.96 -5.08 -12.78
C SER A 116 15.06 -4.29 -13.46
N ILE A 117 16.21 -4.28 -12.84
CA ILE A 117 17.43 -3.72 -13.43
C ILE A 117 18.48 -4.84 -13.43
N SER A 118 19.12 -5.04 -14.59
CA SER A 118 20.13 -6.08 -14.74
C SER A 118 21.43 -5.67 -14.01
N SER A 119 21.93 -6.51 -13.12
CA SER A 119 23.26 -6.33 -12.52
C SER A 119 24.41 -6.49 -13.54
N ASN A 120 24.10 -6.95 -14.75
CA ASN A 120 25.05 -7.08 -15.85
C ASN A 120 25.13 -5.82 -16.73
N THR A 121 24.34 -4.78 -16.44
CA THR A 121 24.47 -3.48 -17.08
C THR A 121 25.88 -2.96 -16.88
N LYS A 122 26.50 -2.45 -17.94
CA LYS A 122 27.94 -2.13 -17.97
C LYS A 122 28.35 -1.22 -16.80
N TRP A 123 27.70 -0.07 -16.61
CA TRP A 123 28.05 0.87 -15.54
C TRP A 123 27.91 0.28 -14.11
N ILE A 124 26.98 -0.68 -13.90
CA ILE A 124 26.86 -1.40 -12.62
C ILE A 124 28.00 -2.40 -12.43
N LYS A 125 28.35 -3.11 -13.51
CA LYS A 125 29.37 -4.16 -13.48
C LYS A 125 30.76 -3.58 -13.28
N ASP A 126 31.04 -2.48 -13.99
CA ASP A 126 32.35 -1.82 -13.95
C ASP A 126 32.56 -1.09 -12.60
N ASN A 127 31.49 -0.62 -11.96
CA ASN A 127 31.54 0.12 -10.69
C ASN A 127 30.99 -0.69 -9.50
N LYS A 128 31.18 -1.98 -9.49
CA LYS A 128 30.61 -2.91 -8.48
C LYS A 128 30.82 -2.51 -7.03
N GLU A 129 31.96 -1.90 -6.71
CA GLU A 129 32.33 -1.54 -5.34
C GLU A 129 31.61 -0.30 -4.85
N TYR A 130 31.33 0.64 -5.77
CA TYR A 130 30.72 1.94 -5.48
C TYR A 130 29.21 1.98 -5.71
N VAL A 131 28.63 0.91 -6.33
CA VAL A 131 27.21 0.83 -6.64
C VAL A 131 26.52 -0.21 -5.77
N GLN A 132 25.44 0.21 -5.10
CA GLN A 132 24.50 -0.69 -4.44
C GLN A 132 23.13 -0.63 -5.08
N ILE A 133 22.46 -1.77 -5.18
CA ILE A 133 21.13 -1.89 -5.80
C ILE A 133 20.16 -2.39 -4.74
N ILE A 134 19.13 -1.60 -4.45
CA ILE A 134 18.12 -1.91 -3.44
C ILE A 134 16.80 -2.19 -4.14
N GLU A 135 16.29 -3.39 -3.95
CA GLU A 135 15.09 -3.89 -4.60
C GLU A 135 13.86 -3.73 -3.70
N CYS A 136 12.88 -2.92 -4.15
CA CYS A 136 11.63 -2.62 -3.46
C CYS A 136 10.45 -3.29 -4.17
N LYS A 137 10.38 -4.62 -4.06
CA LYS A 137 9.31 -5.44 -4.62
C LYS A 137 8.15 -5.58 -3.65
N LYS A 138 6.98 -5.91 -4.19
CA LYS A 138 5.82 -6.30 -3.39
C LYS A 138 6.20 -7.42 -2.42
N LEU A 139 5.83 -7.24 -1.16
CA LEU A 139 6.14 -8.20 -0.12
C LEU A 139 5.31 -9.48 -0.25
N LYS A 140 5.91 -10.61 0.07
CA LYS A 140 5.18 -11.84 0.29
C LYS A 140 4.44 -11.78 1.63
N PRO A 141 3.35 -12.55 1.83
CA PRO A 141 2.57 -12.49 3.06
C PRO A 141 3.37 -12.63 4.37
N LEU A 142 4.39 -13.48 4.39
CA LEU A 142 5.26 -13.65 5.55
C LEU A 142 6.16 -12.43 5.80
N ASP A 143 6.70 -11.86 4.74
CA ASP A 143 7.56 -10.69 4.79
C ASP A 143 6.76 -9.45 5.19
N GLU A 144 5.51 -9.32 4.71
CA GLU A 144 4.59 -8.24 5.06
C GLU A 144 4.22 -8.29 6.56
N LYS A 145 3.93 -9.48 7.08
CA LYS A 145 3.69 -9.67 8.53
C LYS A 145 4.91 -9.30 9.36
N LYS A 146 6.11 -9.66 8.90
CA LYS A 146 7.35 -9.28 9.58
C LYS A 146 7.54 -7.76 9.56
N TRP A 147 7.35 -7.13 8.39
CA TRP A 147 7.44 -5.68 8.24
C TRP A 147 6.45 -4.95 9.16
N LEU A 148 5.19 -5.44 9.26
CA LEU A 148 4.20 -4.88 10.19
C LEU A 148 4.67 -4.95 11.65
N ARG A 149 5.17 -6.09 12.11
CA ARG A 149 5.70 -6.24 13.48
C ARG A 149 6.86 -5.29 13.74
N ASP A 150 7.78 -5.18 12.80
CA ASP A 150 8.95 -4.31 12.91
C ASP A 150 8.53 -2.83 13.02
N LYS A 151 7.41 -2.44 12.38
CA LYS A 151 6.84 -1.07 12.48
C LYS A 151 6.04 -0.82 13.75
N LEU A 152 5.57 -1.84 14.40
CA LEU A 152 4.80 -1.77 15.64
C LEU A 152 5.69 -1.94 16.89
N ASN A 153 6.99 -1.68 16.78
CA ASN A 153 7.98 -1.81 17.85
C ASN A 153 7.76 -0.86 19.05
N PHE A 154 6.87 0.11 18.92
CA PHE A 154 6.43 0.99 20.02
C PHE A 154 5.39 0.32 20.95
N LEU A 155 4.82 -0.81 20.55
CA LEU A 155 3.93 -1.65 21.35
C LEU A 155 4.71 -2.77 22.00
N ASP A 156 4.15 -3.34 23.09
CA ASP A 156 4.66 -4.59 23.63
C ASP A 156 4.50 -5.74 22.61
N LYS A 157 5.32 -6.77 22.74
CA LYS A 157 5.38 -7.88 21.76
C LYS A 157 4.04 -8.56 21.52
N THR A 158 3.23 -8.75 22.59
CA THR A 158 1.93 -9.45 22.48
C THR A 158 0.91 -8.60 21.75
N SER A 159 0.85 -7.31 22.05
CA SER A 159 -0.01 -6.34 21.38
C SER A 159 0.43 -6.12 19.92
N ALA A 160 1.73 -5.99 19.67
CA ALA A 160 2.27 -5.86 18.32
C ALA A 160 1.89 -7.06 17.43
N ASP A 161 1.97 -8.30 17.95
CA ASP A 161 1.59 -9.51 17.19
C ASP A 161 0.08 -9.54 16.86
N LYS A 162 -0.77 -9.16 17.80
CA LYS A 162 -2.23 -9.09 17.59
C LYS A 162 -2.60 -8.02 16.57
N VAL A 163 -2.05 -6.82 16.74
CA VAL A 163 -2.29 -5.69 15.84
C VAL A 163 -1.74 -5.98 14.44
N ALA A 164 -0.53 -6.52 14.31
CA ALA A 164 0.03 -6.90 13.01
C ALA A 164 -0.83 -7.93 12.29
N LYS A 165 -1.35 -8.94 13.01
CA LYS A 165 -2.28 -9.91 12.44
C LYS A 165 -3.55 -9.25 11.95
N HIS A 166 -4.13 -8.37 12.75
CA HIS A 166 -5.37 -7.65 12.41
C HIS A 166 -5.19 -6.74 11.19
N LEU A 167 -4.14 -5.92 11.18
CA LEU A 167 -3.82 -5.06 10.03
C LEU A 167 -3.60 -5.88 8.75
N PHE A 168 -2.88 -7.01 8.86
CA PHE A 168 -2.68 -7.89 7.71
C PHE A 168 -3.99 -8.46 7.18
N GLU A 169 -4.92 -8.87 8.05
CA GLU A 169 -6.24 -9.38 7.66
C GLU A 169 -7.11 -8.30 6.98
N LEU A 170 -6.97 -7.04 7.41
CA LEU A 170 -7.70 -5.91 6.82
C LEU A 170 -7.16 -5.51 5.45
N ASN A 171 -5.86 -5.36 5.31
CA ASN A 171 -5.24 -4.64 4.20
C ASN A 171 -4.13 -5.43 3.49
N SER A 172 -4.18 -6.75 3.47
CA SER A 172 -3.15 -7.58 2.86
C SER A 172 -2.72 -7.06 1.48
N SER A 173 -1.42 -6.93 1.29
CA SER A 173 -0.78 -6.42 0.08
C SER A 173 -0.95 -4.92 -0.19
N ASN A 174 -1.34 -4.13 0.81
CA ASN A 174 -1.47 -2.68 0.71
C ASN A 174 -0.64 -1.96 1.79
N LEU A 175 0.66 -1.78 1.54
CA LEU A 175 1.57 -1.14 2.49
C LEU A 175 1.24 0.34 2.74
N VAL A 176 0.55 1.02 1.81
CA VAL A 176 0.10 2.41 1.99
C VAL A 176 -0.95 2.46 3.10
N ALA A 177 -1.95 1.58 3.04
CA ALA A 177 -2.96 1.49 4.09
C ALA A 177 -2.32 1.11 5.44
N HIS A 178 -1.46 0.11 5.46
CA HIS A 178 -0.73 -0.27 6.67
C HIS A 178 0.07 0.88 7.28
N ARG A 179 0.78 1.67 6.47
CA ARG A 179 1.53 2.83 6.95
C ARG A 179 0.61 3.86 7.61
N ASN A 180 -0.51 4.19 6.98
CA ASN A 180 -1.49 5.13 7.53
C ASN A 180 -2.06 4.64 8.86
N ASP A 181 -2.41 3.36 8.95
CA ASP A 181 -2.91 2.74 10.18
C ASP A 181 -1.85 2.79 11.30
N ILE A 182 -0.59 2.47 10.97
CA ILE A 182 0.53 2.51 11.92
C ILE A 182 0.80 3.94 12.42
N GLU A 183 0.78 4.94 11.54
CA GLU A 183 0.97 6.35 11.96
C GLU A 183 -0.20 6.81 12.86
N THR A 184 -1.43 6.43 12.56
CA THR A 184 -2.58 6.67 13.42
C THR A 184 -2.38 6.04 14.80
N LEU A 185 -1.94 4.78 14.84
CA LEU A 185 -1.65 4.07 16.08
C LEU A 185 -0.55 4.73 16.92
N LYS A 186 0.50 5.24 16.30
CA LYS A 186 1.57 5.96 17.00
C LYS A 186 1.04 7.22 17.67
N ILE A 187 0.18 7.98 16.97
CA ILE A 187 -0.45 9.18 17.53
C ILE A 187 -1.32 8.83 18.72
N LEU A 188 -2.15 7.78 18.61
CA LEU A 188 -3.02 7.33 19.68
C LEU A 188 -2.24 6.79 20.87
N HIS A 189 -1.17 6.03 20.65
CA HIS A 189 -0.31 5.51 21.70
C HIS A 189 0.43 6.64 22.43
N SER A 190 0.88 7.69 21.74
CA SER A 190 1.51 8.86 22.35
C SER A 190 0.55 9.70 23.20
N ALA A 191 -0.77 9.56 22.97
CA ALA A 191 -1.81 10.22 23.74
C ALA A 191 -2.28 9.40 24.99
N GLU A 192 -1.55 8.34 25.36
CA GLU A 192 -1.89 7.43 26.49
C GLU A 192 -3.28 6.80 26.40
N ILE A 193 -3.76 6.54 25.18
CA ILE A 193 -5.04 5.90 24.95
C ILE A 193 -4.89 4.38 25.15
N ASP A 194 -5.77 3.81 25.96
CA ASP A 194 -5.75 2.39 26.32
C ASP A 194 -5.81 1.44 25.10
N SER A 195 -5.12 0.30 25.18
CA SER A 195 -4.98 -0.69 24.10
C SER A 195 -6.31 -1.21 23.54
N VAL A 196 -7.35 -1.27 24.37
CA VAL A 196 -8.71 -1.65 23.94
C VAL A 196 -9.36 -0.56 23.08
N SER A 197 -9.07 0.70 23.34
CA SER A 197 -9.51 1.85 22.53
C SER A 197 -8.74 1.91 21.21
N LEU A 198 -7.49 1.47 21.19
CA LEU A 198 -6.66 1.34 19.99
C LEU A 198 -7.23 0.30 18.99
N GLU A 199 -7.58 -0.91 19.45
CA GLU A 199 -8.22 -1.93 18.62
C GLU A 199 -9.57 -1.45 18.04
N ASN A 200 -10.33 -0.70 18.83
CA ASN A 200 -11.60 -0.10 18.38
C ASN A 200 -11.41 1.05 17.39
N SER A 201 -10.34 1.83 17.51
CA SER A 201 -10.04 2.96 16.63
C SER A 201 -9.53 2.51 15.27
N ILE A 202 -8.74 1.43 15.21
CA ILE A 202 -8.28 0.82 13.94
C ILE A 202 -9.48 0.26 13.16
N SER A 203 -10.43 -0.37 13.86
CA SER A 203 -11.62 -0.94 13.22
C SER A 203 -12.64 0.11 12.78
N SER A 204 -12.49 1.38 13.18
CA SER A 204 -13.45 2.44 12.88
C SER A 204 -13.08 3.32 11.67
N SER A 205 -11.84 3.24 11.15
CA SER A 205 -11.39 4.11 10.07
C SER A 205 -11.35 3.39 8.71
N ILE A 206 -12.06 3.89 7.73
CA ILE A 206 -11.88 3.72 6.27
C ILE A 206 -12.30 2.36 5.65
N HIS A 207 -12.20 1.20 6.36
CA HIS A 207 -12.47 -0.12 5.74
C HIS A 207 -13.85 -0.71 6.04
N ALA A 208 -14.61 -0.07 6.89
CA ALA A 208 -15.91 -0.54 7.33
C ALA A 208 -16.89 -0.98 6.20
N PRO A 209 -16.99 -0.31 5.02
CA PRO A 209 -17.87 -0.77 3.95
C PRO A 209 -17.47 -2.12 3.34
N TYR A 210 -16.18 -2.40 3.18
CA TYR A 210 -15.71 -3.69 2.65
C TYR A 210 -15.78 -4.82 3.69
N GLU A 211 -15.58 -4.48 4.97
CA GLU A 211 -15.78 -5.40 6.08
C GLU A 211 -17.27 -5.77 6.22
N LEU A 212 -18.18 -4.86 5.87
CA LEU A 212 -19.60 -5.13 5.80
C LEU A 212 -19.91 -6.24 4.78
N GLU A 213 -19.28 -6.23 3.61
CA GLU A 213 -19.43 -7.30 2.61
C GLU A 213 -19.08 -8.68 3.19
N ASP A 214 -17.93 -8.78 3.90
CA ASP A 214 -17.48 -10.05 4.49
C ASP A 214 -18.40 -10.52 5.63
N CYS A 215 -18.92 -9.60 6.43
CA CYS A 215 -19.89 -9.93 7.47
C CYS A 215 -21.22 -10.41 6.91
N LEU A 216 -21.70 -9.81 5.80
CA LEU A 216 -22.92 -10.22 5.12
C LEU A 216 -22.76 -11.57 4.42
N LEU A 217 -21.62 -11.84 3.79
CA LEU A 217 -21.32 -13.16 3.22
C LEU A 217 -21.38 -14.28 4.28
N ASN A 218 -20.99 -13.96 5.52
CA ASN A 218 -21.08 -14.86 6.66
C ASN A 218 -22.42 -14.82 7.40
N LEU A 219 -23.39 -14.00 6.95
CA LEU A 219 -24.70 -13.80 7.57
C LEU A 219 -24.62 -13.41 9.06
N ASN A 220 -23.61 -12.62 9.43
CA ASN A 220 -23.42 -12.15 10.80
C ASN A 220 -24.16 -10.84 11.03
N GLU A 221 -25.44 -10.93 11.38
CA GLU A 221 -26.31 -9.78 11.61
C GLU A 221 -25.75 -8.79 12.62
N LYS A 222 -25.38 -9.27 13.82
CA LYS A 222 -24.92 -8.39 14.92
C LYS A 222 -23.70 -7.57 14.49
N LYS A 223 -22.73 -8.21 13.84
CA LYS A 223 -21.51 -7.53 13.37
C LYS A 223 -21.83 -6.59 12.21
N SER A 224 -22.68 -6.99 11.26
CA SER A 224 -23.08 -6.15 10.11
C SER A 224 -23.77 -4.87 10.55
N ILE A 225 -24.71 -4.95 11.51
CA ILE A 225 -25.42 -3.78 12.06
C ILE A 225 -24.45 -2.87 12.84
N LYS A 226 -23.55 -3.46 13.63
CA LYS A 226 -22.53 -2.67 14.35
C LYS A 226 -21.66 -1.87 13.37
N ILE A 227 -21.16 -2.51 12.31
CA ILE A 227 -20.35 -1.88 11.27
C ILE A 227 -21.15 -0.78 10.56
N LEU A 228 -22.39 -1.04 10.16
CA LEU A 228 -23.24 -0.04 9.51
C LEU A 228 -23.40 1.23 10.37
N ARG A 229 -23.66 1.06 11.66
CA ARG A 229 -23.80 2.17 12.61
C ARG A 229 -22.52 2.95 12.79
N GLN A 230 -21.37 2.27 12.84
CA GLN A 230 -20.05 2.91 12.88
C GLN A 230 -19.79 3.73 11.62
N ILE A 231 -20.09 3.18 10.42
CA ILE A 231 -19.95 3.91 9.15
C ILE A 231 -20.82 5.18 9.19
N LYS A 232 -22.09 5.05 9.56
CA LYS A 232 -23.01 6.20 9.64
C LYS A 232 -22.55 7.27 10.61
N GLN A 233 -21.96 6.87 11.74
CA GLN A 233 -21.47 7.79 12.78
C GLN A 233 -20.20 8.52 12.35
N ASN A 234 -19.27 7.81 11.71
CA ASN A 234 -17.97 8.35 11.32
C ASN A 234 -18.04 9.21 10.05
N ASP A 235 -18.82 8.77 9.07
CA ASP A 235 -19.03 9.50 7.81
C ASP A 235 -20.46 9.29 7.27
N PRO A 236 -21.40 10.17 7.63
CA PRO A 236 -22.77 10.11 7.11
C PRO A 236 -22.87 10.17 5.58
N ASN A 237 -21.87 10.71 4.88
CA ASN A 237 -21.85 10.83 3.42
C ASN A 237 -21.45 9.53 2.71
N SER A 238 -20.92 8.55 3.45
CA SER A 238 -20.48 7.26 2.89
C SER A 238 -21.65 6.32 2.52
N LEU A 239 -22.90 6.75 2.67
CA LEU A 239 -24.09 5.94 2.31
C LEU A 239 -24.04 5.43 0.87
N ALA A 240 -23.58 6.26 -0.08
CA ALA A 240 -23.40 5.84 -1.47
C ALA A 240 -22.48 4.63 -1.61
N LEU A 241 -21.37 4.60 -0.86
CA LEU A 241 -20.42 3.50 -0.86
C LEU A 241 -21.03 2.24 -0.22
N VAL A 242 -21.81 2.38 0.84
CA VAL A 242 -22.53 1.27 1.47
C VAL A 242 -23.52 0.64 0.49
N ILE A 243 -24.32 1.46 -0.20
CA ILE A 243 -25.27 1.00 -1.23
C ILE A 243 -24.51 0.27 -2.35
N TRP A 244 -23.38 0.81 -2.81
CA TRP A 244 -22.55 0.18 -3.83
C TRP A 244 -22.01 -1.20 -3.39
N VAL A 245 -21.55 -1.34 -2.13
CA VAL A 245 -21.09 -2.62 -1.59
C VAL A 245 -22.22 -3.65 -1.56
N LEU A 246 -23.41 -3.25 -1.13
CA LEU A 246 -24.60 -4.11 -1.11
C LEU A 246 -25.02 -4.53 -2.52
N ASP A 247 -25.05 -3.58 -3.45
CA ASP A 247 -25.38 -3.88 -4.85
C ASP A 247 -24.37 -4.82 -5.46
N LYS A 248 -23.08 -4.56 -5.30
CA LYS A 248 -22.00 -5.42 -5.77
C LYS A 248 -22.14 -6.86 -5.23
N LEU A 249 -22.41 -7.02 -3.93
CA LEU A 249 -22.58 -8.32 -3.30
C LEU A 249 -23.75 -9.09 -3.94
N ILE A 250 -24.92 -8.45 -4.05
CA ILE A 250 -26.14 -9.10 -4.52
C ILE A 250 -26.12 -9.30 -6.04
N SER A 251 -25.66 -8.32 -6.81
CA SER A 251 -25.53 -8.42 -8.27
C SER A 251 -24.55 -9.51 -8.68
N THR A 252 -23.37 -9.57 -8.03
CA THR A 252 -22.36 -10.61 -8.27
C THR A 252 -22.92 -11.99 -7.94
N SER A 253 -23.64 -12.14 -6.82
CA SER A 253 -24.26 -13.40 -6.41
C SER A 253 -25.36 -13.84 -7.37
N LEU A 254 -26.19 -12.89 -7.83
CA LEU A 254 -27.27 -13.17 -8.80
C LEU A 254 -26.73 -13.57 -10.16
N MET A 255 -25.69 -12.91 -10.66
CA MET A 255 -25.06 -13.23 -11.93
C MET A 255 -24.34 -14.58 -11.86
N ALA A 256 -23.61 -14.84 -10.77
CA ALA A 256 -22.99 -16.14 -10.55
C ALA A 256 -24.04 -17.26 -10.54
N LYS A 257 -25.14 -17.08 -9.84
CA LYS A 257 -26.27 -18.05 -9.82
C LYS A 257 -26.85 -18.32 -11.22
N LYS A 258 -27.00 -17.30 -12.05
CA LYS A 258 -27.53 -17.42 -13.43
C LYS A 258 -26.54 -18.05 -14.40
N SER A 259 -25.26 -18.12 -14.05
CA SER A 259 -24.23 -18.70 -14.92
C SER A 259 -24.27 -20.23 -14.93
N ALA A 260 -23.80 -20.84 -16.02
CA ALA A 260 -23.68 -22.30 -16.12
C ALA A 260 -22.76 -22.91 -15.05
N SER A 261 -21.79 -22.13 -14.54
CA SER A 261 -20.89 -22.52 -13.45
C SER A 261 -20.62 -21.31 -12.55
N PRO A 262 -21.30 -21.21 -11.39
CA PRO A 262 -21.11 -20.13 -10.45
C PRO A 262 -19.65 -19.93 -10.02
N LYS A 263 -18.94 -21.03 -9.76
CA LYS A 263 -17.54 -20.99 -9.36
C LYS A 263 -16.66 -20.36 -10.45
N ARG A 264 -16.79 -20.80 -11.71
CA ARG A 264 -16.00 -20.28 -12.83
C ARG A 264 -16.33 -18.80 -13.11
N TYR A 265 -17.59 -18.41 -12.94
CA TYR A 265 -17.97 -17.00 -13.04
C TYR A 265 -17.22 -16.15 -12.00
N LEU A 266 -17.21 -16.57 -10.74
CA LEU A 266 -16.52 -15.86 -9.66
C LEU A 266 -14.98 -15.84 -9.85
N GLU A 267 -14.38 -16.92 -10.33
CA GLU A 267 -12.96 -16.98 -10.69
C GLU A 267 -12.60 -15.93 -11.76
N ASN A 268 -13.46 -15.76 -12.77
CA ASN A 268 -13.26 -14.75 -13.83
C ASN A 268 -13.35 -13.30 -13.32
N THR A 269 -13.98 -13.04 -12.18
CA THR A 269 -13.99 -11.72 -11.54
C THR A 269 -12.68 -11.37 -10.83
N LYS A 270 -11.65 -12.22 -10.93
CA LYS A 270 -10.36 -12.08 -10.23
C LYS A 270 -10.47 -12.03 -8.70
N MET A 271 -11.51 -12.60 -8.18
CA MET A 271 -11.75 -12.69 -6.74
C MET A 271 -10.82 -13.71 -6.09
N TRP A 272 -10.42 -13.47 -4.85
CA TRP A 272 -9.57 -14.40 -4.10
C TRP A 272 -10.30 -15.70 -3.79
N ASN A 273 -9.60 -16.84 -3.84
CA ASN A 273 -10.20 -18.17 -3.64
C ASN A 273 -10.95 -18.30 -2.30
N SER A 274 -10.46 -17.68 -1.23
CA SER A 274 -11.14 -17.66 0.07
C SER A 274 -12.50 -16.95 -0.01
N LYS A 275 -12.59 -15.87 -0.77
CA LYS A 275 -13.82 -15.09 -0.95
C LYS A 275 -14.81 -15.80 -1.88
N ILE A 276 -14.31 -16.54 -2.88
CA ILE A 276 -15.14 -17.36 -3.76
C ILE A 276 -15.94 -18.40 -2.96
N SER A 277 -15.31 -19.07 -1.98
CA SER A 277 -16.00 -20.05 -1.14
C SER A 277 -17.13 -19.42 -0.30
N LEU A 278 -16.92 -18.20 0.20
CA LEU A 278 -17.96 -17.46 0.93
C LEU A 278 -19.13 -17.06 0.03
N TYR A 279 -18.85 -16.55 -1.18
CA TYR A 279 -19.88 -16.25 -2.16
C TYR A 279 -20.70 -17.48 -2.56
N LEU A 280 -20.07 -18.62 -2.80
CA LEU A 280 -20.78 -19.87 -3.13
C LEU A 280 -21.69 -20.33 -1.98
N SER A 281 -21.21 -20.22 -0.73
CA SER A 281 -22.03 -20.52 0.45
C SER A 281 -23.22 -19.57 0.58
N PHE A 282 -22.98 -18.25 0.38
CA PHE A 282 -24.01 -17.22 0.42
C PHE A 282 -25.07 -17.44 -0.68
N ILE A 283 -24.65 -17.69 -1.92
CA ILE A 283 -25.56 -17.97 -3.05
C ILE A 283 -26.48 -19.15 -2.75
N LYS A 284 -25.92 -20.23 -2.18
CA LYS A 284 -26.70 -21.43 -1.81
C LYS A 284 -27.75 -21.11 -0.75
N LYS A 285 -27.39 -20.31 0.25
CA LYS A 285 -28.32 -19.93 1.34
C LYS A 285 -29.40 -18.93 0.89
N MET A 286 -29.03 -18.00 0.00
CA MET A 286 -29.91 -16.93 -0.49
C MET A 286 -30.63 -17.25 -1.79
N GLU A 287 -30.62 -18.51 -2.24
CA GLU A 287 -31.03 -18.89 -3.58
C GLU A 287 -32.42 -18.39 -4.00
N SER A 288 -33.40 -18.48 -3.12
CA SER A 288 -34.77 -18.00 -3.38
C SER A 288 -34.94 -16.48 -3.29
N ASN A 289 -34.04 -15.78 -2.58
CA ASN A 289 -34.22 -14.38 -2.18
C ASN A 289 -33.42 -13.37 -3.00
N LEU A 290 -32.37 -13.79 -3.73
CA LEU A 290 -31.44 -12.89 -4.43
C LEU A 290 -32.14 -11.88 -5.36
N LEU A 291 -33.18 -12.31 -6.08
CA LEU A 291 -33.92 -11.42 -6.98
C LEU A 291 -34.71 -10.33 -6.21
N ASN A 292 -35.28 -10.70 -5.07
CA ASN A 292 -36.01 -9.75 -4.23
C ASN A 292 -35.05 -8.77 -3.55
N LEU A 293 -33.91 -9.24 -3.08
CA LEU A 293 -32.87 -8.37 -2.51
C LEU A 293 -32.34 -7.37 -3.55
N SER A 294 -32.21 -7.77 -4.82
CA SER A 294 -31.84 -6.85 -5.91
C SER A 294 -32.90 -5.74 -6.13
N LYS A 295 -34.16 -6.09 -6.04
CA LYS A 295 -35.25 -5.09 -6.10
C LYS A 295 -35.24 -4.14 -4.89
N ASP A 296 -34.96 -4.66 -3.70
CA ASP A 296 -34.86 -3.84 -2.49
C ASP A 296 -33.70 -2.82 -2.60
N ILE A 297 -32.57 -3.19 -3.15
CA ILE A 297 -31.45 -2.25 -3.40
C ILE A 297 -31.88 -1.15 -4.36
N PHE A 298 -32.56 -1.49 -5.44
CA PHE A 298 -33.06 -0.50 -6.39
C PHE A 298 -34.02 0.50 -5.70
N GLU A 299 -34.86 0.05 -4.78
CA GLU A 299 -35.73 0.92 -4.01
C GLU A 299 -34.94 1.81 -2.99
N ILE A 300 -33.89 1.28 -2.42
CA ILE A 300 -32.95 2.05 -1.56
C ILE A 300 -32.23 3.12 -2.38
N GLU A 301 -31.80 2.82 -3.60
CA GLU A 301 -31.19 3.82 -4.49
C GLU A 301 -32.17 4.96 -4.84
N LYS A 302 -33.41 4.65 -5.09
CA LYS A 302 -34.46 5.69 -5.30
C LYS A 302 -34.61 6.57 -4.07
N THR A 303 -34.58 5.99 -2.89
CA THR A 303 -34.65 6.72 -1.63
C THR A 303 -33.42 7.62 -1.45
N PHE A 304 -32.21 7.09 -1.72
CA PHE A 304 -30.96 7.84 -1.66
C PHE A 304 -30.93 9.02 -2.65
N LYS A 305 -31.48 8.82 -3.86
CA LYS A 305 -31.60 9.87 -4.90
C LYS A 305 -32.74 10.87 -4.63
N GLY A 306 -33.40 10.76 -3.50
CA GLY A 306 -34.50 11.68 -3.11
C GLY A 306 -35.83 11.47 -3.85
N ILE A 307 -35.99 10.38 -4.63
CA ILE A 307 -37.23 10.05 -5.34
C ILE A 307 -38.30 9.60 -4.34
N LYS A 308 -37.88 8.97 -3.24
CA LYS A 308 -38.79 8.55 -2.14
C LYS A 308 -38.43 9.30 -0.86
N ARG A 309 -39.46 9.72 -0.11
CA ARG A 309 -39.30 10.43 1.17
C ARG A 309 -39.16 9.44 2.34
N LEU A 310 -38.09 8.61 2.31
CA LEU A 310 -37.73 7.67 3.36
C LEU A 310 -36.31 7.93 3.83
N ASP A 311 -35.94 7.41 5.00
CA ASP A 311 -34.54 7.46 5.48
C ASP A 311 -33.78 6.30 4.87
N ALA A 312 -32.85 6.60 3.94
CA ALA A 312 -32.12 5.60 3.21
C ALA A 312 -31.18 4.77 4.13
N TRP A 313 -30.64 5.32 5.24
CA TRP A 313 -29.90 4.57 6.24
C TRP A 313 -30.75 3.50 6.93
N LYS A 314 -32.02 3.84 7.25
CA LYS A 314 -32.96 2.87 7.85
C LYS A 314 -33.33 1.76 6.88
N GLU A 315 -33.52 2.10 5.60
CA GLU A 315 -33.80 1.09 4.57
C GLU A 315 -32.61 0.15 4.36
N VAL A 316 -31.36 0.65 4.38
CA VAL A 316 -30.16 -0.17 4.37
C VAL A 316 -30.10 -1.09 5.60
N GLU A 317 -30.37 -0.58 6.80
CA GLU A 317 -30.40 -1.39 8.03
C GLU A 317 -31.43 -2.54 7.93
N ARG A 318 -32.62 -2.26 7.40
CA ARG A 318 -33.67 -3.26 7.15
C ARG A 318 -33.23 -4.32 6.14
N LEU A 319 -32.57 -3.90 5.06
CA LEU A 319 -32.04 -4.84 4.06
C LEU A 319 -30.97 -5.77 4.67
N ILE A 320 -30.05 -5.24 5.48
CA ILE A 320 -29.03 -6.04 6.17
C ILE A 320 -29.65 -7.08 7.09
N ILE A 321 -30.66 -6.70 7.88
CA ILE A 321 -31.41 -7.64 8.73
C ILE A 321 -32.03 -8.73 7.87
N ARG A 322 -32.73 -8.36 6.79
CA ARG A 322 -33.36 -9.33 5.86
C ARG A 322 -32.34 -10.31 5.27
N ILE A 323 -31.16 -9.83 4.84
CA ILE A 323 -30.10 -10.69 4.32
C ILE A 323 -29.65 -11.71 5.38
N CYS A 324 -29.51 -11.29 6.62
CA CYS A 324 -28.99 -12.16 7.68
C CYS A 324 -30.03 -13.12 8.29
N THR A 325 -31.33 -12.83 8.15
CA THR A 325 -32.42 -13.63 8.70
C THR A 325 -33.13 -14.50 7.67
N SER A 326 -32.78 -14.39 6.38
CA SER A 326 -33.30 -15.23 5.28
C SER A 326 -32.51 -16.52 5.20
#